data_4b0fe0bdfe17d348b9f93685103aeec5
#
_entry.id   4b0fe0bdfe17d348b9f93685103aeec5
#
_cell.length_a   1.000
_cell.length_b   1.000
_cell.length_c   1.000
_cell.angle_alpha   90.00
_cell.angle_beta   90.00
_cell.angle_gamma   90.00
#
_symmetry.space_group_name_H-M   'P 1'
#
loop_
_entity.id
_entity.type
_entity.pdbx_description
1 polymer ?
#
loop_
_entity_poly.entity_id
_entity_poly.type
_entity_poly.pdbx_seq_one_letter_code
_entity_poly.pdbx_strand_id
1 'polypeptide(L)'
;MLVRGLALPVATYRRRRAAATRILRETFSERVPLLLIGSDELALRRDRQDPWFDYFCGCAEPDAALLIDPTRTPHDTLFLDPGDASRVIWDGARLGPDERSRKAHGIAAVANRQRLDDAVALAVHRSGDLLAMCHRSREPGAQAAAFTAWKEKLGSRVTLLNAEQPLAALRVIKDADEVAWHRKAIAITAAGLKTVLPQIPRLKNEAEVASLLTMHYRSASYGPLAFPPIVGSAANGATLHYPFNDRPLAAGKPLLIDSGATAGGYCADVTRTIPQHGRFDDKRFREVYELVLRANALGRKHARPGITFDELNKLAWAPIIAAGFTRHHGLSHFIGLDVHDPGERSLPLRPGMIISNEPGIYLPDEGFGIRIEDDLLITRHGCDELTTAIPKDVREVEAWMNRLLR
;
A
#
# COMPACT_ATOMS: atom_id res chain seq x y z
N MET A 1 -20.40 7.62 -20.78
CA MET A 1 -19.98 6.57 -19.88
C MET A 1 -18.55 6.82 -19.49
N LEU A 2 -18.29 7.18 -18.26
CA LEU A 2 -16.96 7.46 -17.75
C LEU A 2 -16.26 6.11 -17.52
N VAL A 3 -15.31 5.77 -18.37
CA VAL A 3 -14.24 4.84 -18.03
C VAL A 3 -13.63 5.39 -16.75
N ARG A 4 -13.50 4.62 -15.68
CA ARG A 4 -12.69 5.04 -14.54
C ARG A 4 -11.33 5.41 -15.11
N GLY A 5 -10.97 6.69 -15.02
CA GLY A 5 -9.73 7.21 -15.64
C GLY A 5 -8.52 6.49 -15.06
N LEU A 6 -7.52 6.27 -15.90
CA LEU A 6 -6.23 5.78 -15.44
C LEU A 6 -5.66 6.72 -14.38
N ALA A 7 -5.08 6.16 -13.32
CA ALA A 7 -4.38 6.96 -12.31
C ALA A 7 -3.14 7.65 -12.91
N LEU A 8 -2.51 7.02 -13.90
CA LEU A 8 -1.27 7.48 -14.53
C LEU A 8 -1.43 7.61 -16.05
N PRO A 9 -0.56 8.37 -16.71
CA PRO A 9 -0.54 8.46 -18.17
C PRO A 9 -0.33 7.09 -18.84
N VAL A 10 -1.01 6.83 -19.96
CA VAL A 10 -0.86 5.59 -20.75
C VAL A 10 0.60 5.27 -21.07
N ALA A 11 1.42 6.28 -21.34
CA ALA A 11 2.84 6.12 -21.62
C ALA A 11 3.61 5.47 -20.45
N THR A 12 3.19 5.75 -19.21
CA THR A 12 3.80 5.15 -18.00
C THR A 12 3.56 3.65 -17.96
N TYR A 13 2.33 3.20 -18.18
CA TYR A 13 2.02 1.76 -18.23
C TYR A 13 2.79 1.04 -19.36
N ARG A 14 2.92 1.67 -20.53
CA ARG A 14 3.72 1.11 -21.64
C ARG A 14 5.20 0.95 -21.26
N ARG A 15 5.80 1.97 -20.64
CA ARG A 15 7.20 1.90 -20.15
C ARG A 15 7.38 0.79 -19.14
N ARG A 16 6.44 0.61 -18.19
CA ARG A 16 6.46 -0.45 -17.17
C ARG A 16 6.42 -1.84 -17.78
N ARG A 17 5.53 -2.07 -18.77
CA ARG A 17 5.47 -3.36 -19.48
C ARG A 17 6.75 -3.66 -20.25
N ALA A 18 7.30 -2.67 -20.95
CA ALA A 18 8.59 -2.82 -21.64
C ALA A 18 9.74 -3.10 -20.65
N ALA A 19 9.76 -2.43 -19.50
CA ALA A 19 10.75 -2.66 -18.45
C ALA A 19 10.61 -4.07 -17.83
N ALA A 20 9.37 -4.54 -17.59
CA ALA A 20 9.12 -5.89 -17.11
C ALA A 20 9.68 -6.94 -18.08
N THR A 21 9.39 -6.81 -19.38
CA THR A 21 9.91 -7.73 -20.40
C THR A 21 11.45 -7.80 -20.37
N ARG A 22 12.11 -6.64 -20.25
CA ARG A 22 13.58 -6.59 -20.15
C ARG A 22 14.09 -7.30 -18.89
N ILE A 23 13.52 -7.01 -17.72
CA ILE A 23 13.93 -7.60 -16.44
C ILE A 23 13.75 -9.12 -16.46
N LEU A 24 12.61 -9.60 -16.95
CA LEU A 24 12.34 -11.05 -17.03
C LEU A 24 13.29 -11.76 -17.98
N ARG A 25 13.65 -11.10 -19.10
CA ARG A 25 14.67 -11.60 -20.05
C ARG A 25 16.02 -11.73 -19.36
N GLU A 26 16.45 -10.73 -18.62
CA GLU A 26 17.74 -10.72 -17.92
C GLU A 26 17.78 -11.72 -16.75
N THR A 27 16.62 -11.93 -16.08
CA THR A 27 16.56 -12.78 -14.88
C THR A 27 16.34 -14.25 -15.21
N PHE A 28 15.49 -14.56 -16.17
CA PHE A 28 15.04 -15.94 -16.44
C PHE A 28 15.39 -16.40 -17.85
N SER A 29 14.74 -15.81 -18.88
CA SER A 29 14.93 -16.19 -20.28
C SER A 29 14.31 -15.13 -21.20
N GLU A 30 14.85 -15.00 -22.43
CA GLU A 30 14.33 -14.10 -23.46
C GLU A 30 12.89 -14.37 -23.88
N ARG A 31 12.36 -15.57 -23.59
CA ARG A 31 11.05 -16.03 -24.06
C ARG A 31 9.99 -16.11 -22.97
N VAL A 32 10.31 -15.80 -21.71
CA VAL A 32 9.39 -15.98 -20.59
C VAL A 32 8.20 -15.01 -20.68
N PRO A 33 6.97 -15.50 -20.81
CA PRO A 33 5.78 -14.67 -20.73
C PRO A 33 5.44 -14.32 -19.27
N LEU A 34 4.82 -13.15 -19.05
CA LEU A 34 4.28 -12.72 -17.77
C LEU A 34 2.75 -12.72 -17.83
N LEU A 35 2.13 -13.45 -16.91
CA LEU A 35 0.70 -13.44 -16.70
C LEU A 35 0.36 -12.70 -15.41
N LEU A 36 -0.57 -11.73 -15.49
CA LEU A 36 -1.12 -10.98 -14.37
C LEU A 36 -2.64 -11.09 -14.40
N ILE A 37 -3.23 -11.39 -13.26
CA ILE A 37 -4.67 -11.55 -13.09
C ILE A 37 -5.21 -10.41 -12.25
N GLY A 38 -6.27 -9.76 -12.71
CA GLY A 38 -7.00 -8.75 -11.96
C GLY A 38 -7.88 -9.35 -10.88
N SER A 39 -8.32 -8.53 -9.96
CA SER A 39 -9.27 -8.88 -8.91
C SER A 39 -10.63 -9.28 -9.51
N ASP A 40 -11.31 -10.20 -8.87
CA ASP A 40 -12.70 -10.54 -9.19
C ASP A 40 -13.64 -9.39 -8.78
N GLU A 41 -14.92 -9.52 -9.19
CA GLU A 41 -15.92 -8.50 -8.89
C GLU A 41 -16.12 -8.29 -7.38
N LEU A 42 -16.06 -9.35 -6.59
CA LEU A 42 -16.28 -9.27 -5.14
C LEU A 42 -15.14 -8.52 -4.46
N ALA A 43 -13.91 -8.80 -4.85
CA ALA A 43 -12.72 -8.10 -4.35
C ALA A 43 -12.75 -6.62 -4.75
N LEU A 44 -13.10 -6.30 -6.00
CA LEU A 44 -13.24 -4.92 -6.46
C LEU A 44 -14.34 -4.13 -5.74
N ARG A 45 -15.45 -4.78 -5.39
CA ARG A 45 -16.54 -4.14 -4.61
C ARG A 45 -16.13 -3.88 -3.15
N ARG A 46 -15.29 -4.74 -2.59
CA ARG A 46 -14.85 -4.65 -1.18
C ARG A 46 -13.62 -3.79 -1.00
N ASP A 47 -12.68 -3.87 -1.92
CA ASP A 47 -11.36 -3.31 -1.78
C ASP A 47 -10.91 -2.60 -3.08
N ARG A 48 -9.99 -3.19 -3.82
CA ARG A 48 -9.33 -2.57 -4.98
C ARG A 48 -8.88 -3.61 -6.00
N GLN A 49 -8.38 -3.10 -7.13
CA GLN A 49 -7.70 -3.92 -8.13
C GLN A 49 -6.41 -4.50 -7.55
N ASP A 50 -6.04 -5.68 -8.03
CA ASP A 50 -4.75 -6.28 -7.69
C ASP A 50 -3.60 -5.31 -8.01
N PRO A 51 -2.70 -5.01 -7.06
CA PRO A 51 -1.66 -4.00 -7.23
C PRO A 51 -0.66 -4.30 -8.35
N TRP A 52 -0.35 -5.57 -8.62
CA TRP A 52 0.52 -5.94 -9.74
C TRP A 52 -0.16 -5.76 -11.08
N PHE A 53 -1.43 -6.18 -11.18
CA PHE A 53 -2.22 -5.98 -12.38
C PHE A 53 -2.44 -4.49 -12.65
N ASP A 54 -2.82 -3.72 -11.63
CA ASP A 54 -3.02 -2.27 -11.73
C ASP A 54 -1.73 -1.55 -12.15
N TYR A 55 -0.58 -1.90 -11.57
CA TYR A 55 0.71 -1.30 -11.88
C TYR A 55 1.07 -1.37 -13.37
N PHE A 56 0.68 -2.46 -14.05
CA PHE A 56 1.04 -2.68 -15.45
C PHE A 56 -0.02 -2.27 -16.48
N CYS A 57 -1.29 -2.13 -16.09
CA CYS A 57 -2.33 -1.76 -17.07
C CYS A 57 -3.35 -0.71 -16.59
N GLY A 58 -3.52 -0.47 -15.29
CA GLY A 58 -4.51 0.47 -14.76
C GLY A 58 -5.96 0.13 -15.10
N CYS A 59 -6.25 -1.14 -15.42
CA CYS A 59 -7.59 -1.57 -15.79
C CYS A 59 -8.41 -1.89 -14.55
N ALA A 60 -9.59 -1.29 -14.42
CA ALA A 60 -10.49 -1.48 -13.28
C ALA A 60 -11.59 -2.53 -13.54
N GLU A 61 -11.54 -3.24 -14.66
CA GLU A 61 -12.54 -4.29 -14.96
C GLU A 61 -12.27 -5.54 -14.11
N PRO A 62 -13.31 -6.18 -13.56
CA PRO A 62 -13.15 -7.43 -12.83
C PRO A 62 -12.73 -8.57 -13.75
N ASP A 63 -12.09 -9.58 -13.15
CA ASP A 63 -11.68 -10.81 -13.82
C ASP A 63 -10.79 -10.61 -15.07
N ALA A 64 -10.30 -9.39 -15.27
CA ALA A 64 -9.40 -9.08 -16.37
C ALA A 64 -8.04 -9.77 -16.20
N ALA A 65 -7.34 -10.01 -17.32
CA ALA A 65 -6.01 -10.57 -17.30
C ALA A 65 -5.11 -9.86 -18.31
N LEU A 66 -3.83 -9.70 -17.97
CA LEU A 66 -2.80 -9.17 -18.85
C LEU A 66 -1.74 -10.25 -19.13
N LEU A 67 -1.57 -10.61 -20.38
CA LEU A 67 -0.48 -11.48 -20.84
C LEU A 67 0.53 -10.64 -21.60
N ILE A 68 1.78 -10.64 -21.15
CA ILE A 68 2.93 -10.06 -21.85
C ILE A 68 3.76 -11.23 -22.39
N ASP A 69 3.74 -11.42 -23.70
CA ASP A 69 4.43 -12.53 -24.38
C ASP A 69 5.52 -11.96 -25.30
N PRO A 70 6.80 -12.02 -24.91
CA PRO A 70 7.90 -11.44 -25.67
C PRO A 70 8.17 -12.19 -27.01
N THR A 71 7.56 -13.36 -27.21
CA THR A 71 7.79 -14.19 -28.40
C THR A 71 6.90 -13.83 -29.59
N ARG A 72 5.99 -12.86 -29.43
CA ARG A 72 5.03 -12.49 -30.47
C ARG A 72 4.89 -10.96 -30.65
N THR A 73 4.30 -10.56 -31.75
CA THR A 73 3.84 -9.19 -31.99
C THR A 73 2.33 -9.25 -32.33
N PRO A 74 1.48 -8.51 -31.58
CA PRO A 74 1.80 -7.63 -30.46
C PRO A 74 2.21 -8.41 -29.19
N HIS A 75 3.07 -7.79 -28.36
CA HIS A 75 3.61 -8.45 -27.15
C HIS A 75 2.63 -8.48 -25.99
N ASP A 76 1.79 -7.46 -25.79
CA ASP A 76 0.86 -7.37 -24.67
C ASP A 76 -0.59 -7.53 -25.14
N THR A 77 -1.34 -8.35 -24.41
CA THR A 77 -2.76 -8.59 -24.66
C THR A 77 -3.54 -8.48 -23.34
N LEU A 78 -4.53 -7.60 -23.31
CA LEU A 78 -5.49 -7.49 -22.22
C LEU A 78 -6.72 -8.34 -22.56
N PHE A 79 -7.07 -9.24 -21.66
CA PHE A 79 -8.23 -10.12 -21.75
C PHE A 79 -9.36 -9.56 -20.91
N LEU A 80 -10.51 -9.30 -21.54
CA LEU A 80 -11.72 -8.74 -20.92
C LEU A 80 -12.93 -9.60 -21.27
N ASP A 81 -13.88 -9.65 -20.37
CA ASP A 81 -15.19 -10.19 -20.71
C ASP A 81 -15.88 -9.29 -21.75
N PRO A 82 -16.60 -9.87 -22.71
CA PRO A 82 -17.28 -9.09 -23.75
C PRO A 82 -18.39 -8.19 -23.20
N GLY A 83 -18.76 -8.39 -21.93
CA GLY A 83 -19.90 -7.76 -21.31
C GLY A 83 -21.21 -8.41 -21.73
N ASP A 84 -22.19 -8.39 -20.86
CA ASP A 84 -23.55 -8.81 -21.12
C ASP A 84 -24.48 -7.58 -21.08
N ALA A 85 -25.06 -7.24 -22.22
CA ALA A 85 -25.97 -6.09 -22.32
C ALA A 85 -27.16 -6.20 -21.37
N SER A 86 -27.61 -7.42 -21.05
CA SER A 86 -28.72 -7.66 -20.11
C SER A 86 -28.31 -7.34 -18.67
N ARG A 87 -27.01 -7.37 -18.34
CA ARG A 87 -26.50 -7.10 -17.02
C ARG A 87 -26.18 -5.62 -16.76
N VAL A 88 -26.26 -4.76 -17.76
CA VAL A 88 -25.97 -3.33 -17.60
C VAL A 88 -26.80 -2.65 -16.52
N ILE A 89 -28.04 -3.09 -16.34
CA ILE A 89 -28.94 -2.59 -15.27
C ILE A 89 -28.45 -3.06 -13.88
N TRP A 90 -27.79 -4.22 -13.80
CA TRP A 90 -27.35 -4.82 -12.54
C TRP A 90 -25.94 -4.36 -12.13
N ASP A 91 -25.01 -4.37 -13.07
CA ASP A 91 -23.57 -4.22 -12.80
C ASP A 91 -23.01 -2.90 -13.36
N GLY A 92 -23.83 -2.15 -14.09
CA GLY A 92 -23.36 -1.03 -14.89
C GLY A 92 -22.70 -1.50 -16.19
N ALA A 93 -22.33 -0.56 -17.04
CA ALA A 93 -21.67 -0.88 -18.28
C ALA A 93 -20.18 -1.12 -18.06
N ARG A 94 -19.63 -2.16 -18.68
CA ARG A 94 -18.24 -2.59 -18.60
C ARG A 94 -17.48 -2.32 -19.90
N LEU A 95 -16.17 -2.28 -19.81
CA LEU A 95 -15.29 -2.27 -20.98
C LEU A 95 -15.21 -3.69 -21.53
N GLY A 96 -15.49 -3.83 -22.82
CA GLY A 96 -15.32 -5.08 -23.56
C GLY A 96 -13.97 -5.18 -24.27
N PRO A 97 -13.72 -6.32 -24.95
CA PRO A 97 -12.48 -6.54 -25.72
C PRO A 97 -12.54 -5.84 -27.09
N ASP A 98 -12.58 -4.52 -27.09
CA ASP A 98 -12.74 -3.66 -28.27
C ASP A 98 -11.63 -2.64 -28.45
N GLU A 99 -11.67 -1.88 -29.52
CA GLU A 99 -10.69 -0.84 -29.84
C GLU A 99 -10.70 0.31 -28.84
N ARG A 100 -11.83 0.60 -28.18
CA ARG A 100 -11.93 1.62 -27.13
C ARG A 100 -11.11 1.22 -25.92
N SER A 101 -11.22 -0.02 -25.47
CA SER A 101 -10.45 -0.58 -24.36
C SER A 101 -8.96 -0.63 -24.69
N ARG A 102 -8.62 -1.01 -25.92
CA ARG A 102 -7.25 -1.03 -26.42
C ARG A 102 -6.59 0.37 -26.31
N LYS A 103 -7.29 1.41 -26.79
CA LYS A 103 -6.81 2.79 -26.73
C LYS A 103 -6.74 3.32 -25.30
N ALA A 104 -7.78 3.07 -24.50
CA ALA A 104 -7.89 3.58 -23.14
C ALA A 104 -6.72 3.12 -22.26
N HIS A 105 -6.29 1.86 -22.40
CA HIS A 105 -5.20 1.28 -21.60
C HIS A 105 -3.85 1.27 -22.32
N GLY A 106 -3.79 1.73 -23.56
CA GLY A 106 -2.56 1.73 -24.36
C GLY A 106 -1.96 0.34 -24.52
N ILE A 107 -2.82 -0.69 -24.62
CA ILE A 107 -2.46 -2.08 -24.83
C ILE A 107 -2.33 -2.36 -26.33
N ALA A 108 -1.42 -3.24 -26.72
CA ALA A 108 -1.20 -3.56 -28.11
C ALA A 108 -2.34 -4.43 -28.69
N ALA A 109 -2.93 -5.32 -27.91
CA ALA A 109 -4.12 -6.09 -28.29
C ALA A 109 -5.10 -6.25 -27.13
N VAL A 110 -6.40 -6.40 -27.45
CA VAL A 110 -7.42 -6.84 -26.49
C VAL A 110 -8.11 -8.09 -27.04
N ALA A 111 -8.53 -8.98 -26.16
CA ALA A 111 -9.18 -10.24 -26.52
C ALA A 111 -10.27 -10.61 -25.51
N ASN A 112 -11.19 -11.49 -25.94
CA ASN A 112 -12.18 -12.08 -25.05
C ASN A 112 -11.49 -12.93 -23.97
N ARG A 113 -11.93 -12.75 -22.71
CA ARG A 113 -11.41 -13.45 -21.53
C ARG A 113 -11.42 -14.98 -21.68
N GLN A 114 -12.41 -15.52 -22.40
CA GLN A 114 -12.51 -16.94 -22.68
C GLN A 114 -11.34 -17.52 -23.50
N ARG A 115 -10.59 -16.65 -24.19
CA ARG A 115 -9.40 -17.06 -24.98
C ARG A 115 -8.10 -17.05 -24.18
N LEU A 116 -8.15 -16.70 -22.89
CA LEU A 116 -6.96 -16.59 -22.05
C LEU A 116 -6.20 -17.91 -21.94
N ASP A 117 -6.93 -19.00 -21.70
CA ASP A 117 -6.35 -20.33 -21.50
C ASP A 117 -5.52 -20.78 -22.70
N ASP A 118 -6.10 -20.66 -23.89
CA ASP A 118 -5.43 -21.00 -25.14
C ASP A 118 -4.21 -20.09 -25.38
N ALA A 119 -4.36 -18.80 -25.10
CA ALA A 119 -3.28 -17.84 -25.27
C ALA A 119 -2.09 -18.13 -24.33
N VAL A 120 -2.37 -18.47 -23.08
CA VAL A 120 -1.34 -18.85 -22.10
C VAL A 120 -0.68 -20.17 -22.51
N ALA A 121 -1.44 -21.20 -22.90
CA ALA A 121 -0.90 -22.47 -23.36
C ALA A 121 0.05 -22.29 -24.56
N LEU A 122 -0.33 -21.46 -25.52
CA LEU A 122 0.53 -21.13 -26.67
C LEU A 122 1.79 -20.34 -26.26
N ALA A 123 1.69 -19.41 -25.32
CA ALA A 123 2.83 -18.64 -24.81
C ALA A 123 3.80 -19.55 -24.05
N VAL A 124 3.30 -20.42 -23.19
CA VAL A 124 4.06 -21.45 -22.47
C VAL A 124 4.80 -22.39 -23.45
N HIS A 125 4.11 -22.89 -24.47
CA HIS A 125 4.75 -23.74 -25.49
C HIS A 125 5.92 -23.01 -26.19
N ARG A 126 5.73 -21.74 -26.58
CA ARG A 126 6.77 -20.93 -27.21
C ARG A 126 7.95 -20.57 -26.28
N SER A 127 7.71 -20.51 -24.99
CA SER A 127 8.75 -20.21 -23.99
C SER A 127 9.61 -21.41 -23.58
N GLY A 128 9.24 -22.64 -24.02
CA GLY A 128 9.87 -23.88 -23.53
C GLY A 128 9.35 -24.27 -22.15
N ASP A 129 8.03 -24.25 -21.97
CA ASP A 129 7.30 -24.65 -20.77
C ASP A 129 7.59 -23.75 -19.55
N LEU A 130 7.79 -22.43 -19.78
CA LEU A 130 7.98 -21.43 -18.73
C LEU A 130 6.80 -20.45 -18.69
N LEU A 131 6.41 -20.02 -17.48
CA LEU A 131 5.45 -18.93 -17.24
C LEU A 131 5.84 -18.15 -16.00
N ALA A 132 5.96 -16.82 -16.10
CA ALA A 132 6.19 -15.95 -14.96
C ALA A 132 4.85 -15.38 -14.43
N MET A 133 4.71 -15.34 -13.11
CA MET A 133 3.60 -14.70 -12.40
C MET A 133 4.14 -14.01 -11.14
N CYS A 134 3.50 -12.95 -10.67
CA CYS A 134 3.81 -12.35 -9.39
C CYS A 134 3.09 -13.13 -8.28
N HIS A 135 3.79 -13.49 -7.21
CA HIS A 135 3.22 -14.22 -6.09
C HIS A 135 3.90 -13.85 -4.78
N ARG A 136 3.13 -13.33 -3.83
CA ARG A 136 3.54 -13.14 -2.43
C ARG A 136 3.10 -14.32 -1.58
N SER A 137 4.06 -15.01 -0.98
CA SER A 137 3.77 -16.16 -0.10
C SER A 137 3.11 -15.77 1.22
N ARG A 138 3.26 -14.52 1.67
CA ARG A 138 2.79 -14.05 2.98
C ARG A 138 1.50 -13.22 2.95
N GLU A 139 1.08 -12.77 1.79
CA GLU A 139 -0.14 -11.94 1.63
C GLU A 139 -1.05 -12.60 0.59
N PRO A 140 -2.12 -13.27 1.02
CA PRO A 140 -3.08 -13.85 0.07
C PRO A 140 -3.78 -12.73 -0.71
N GLY A 141 -3.86 -12.90 -2.03
CA GLY A 141 -4.49 -11.95 -2.95
C GLY A 141 -4.82 -12.63 -4.28
N ALA A 142 -5.35 -11.86 -5.24
CA ALA A 142 -5.74 -12.37 -6.56
C ALA A 142 -4.57 -13.09 -7.27
N GLN A 143 -3.35 -12.54 -7.20
CA GLN A 143 -2.17 -13.17 -7.81
C GLN A 143 -1.77 -14.49 -7.13
N ALA A 144 -1.87 -14.59 -5.80
CA ALA A 144 -1.54 -15.82 -5.07
C ALA A 144 -2.51 -16.94 -5.41
N ALA A 145 -3.80 -16.65 -5.41
CA ALA A 145 -4.84 -17.60 -5.82
C ALA A 145 -4.65 -18.03 -7.29
N ALA A 146 -4.40 -17.07 -8.17
CA ALA A 146 -4.13 -17.33 -9.58
C ALA A 146 -2.89 -18.17 -9.79
N PHE A 147 -1.80 -17.90 -9.07
CA PHE A 147 -0.56 -18.71 -9.15
C PHE A 147 -0.83 -20.18 -8.83
N THR A 148 -1.58 -20.45 -7.75
CA THR A 148 -1.95 -21.81 -7.36
C THR A 148 -2.84 -22.46 -8.41
N ALA A 149 -3.89 -21.79 -8.88
CA ALA A 149 -4.81 -22.30 -9.88
C ALA A 149 -4.11 -22.61 -11.23
N TRP A 150 -3.23 -21.71 -11.67
CA TRP A 150 -2.44 -21.94 -12.89
C TRP A 150 -1.43 -23.06 -12.74
N LYS A 151 -0.82 -23.21 -11.57
CA LYS A 151 0.08 -24.34 -11.30
C LYS A 151 -0.63 -25.69 -11.40
N GLU A 152 -1.81 -25.80 -10.86
CA GLU A 152 -2.65 -27.01 -10.96
C GLU A 152 -3.10 -27.25 -12.41
N LYS A 153 -3.54 -26.21 -13.11
CA LYS A 153 -4.04 -26.29 -14.48
C LYS A 153 -2.97 -26.70 -15.50
N LEU A 154 -1.76 -26.16 -15.38
CA LEU A 154 -0.66 -26.42 -16.31
C LEU A 154 0.10 -27.70 -15.97
N GLY A 155 -0.07 -28.23 -14.77
CA GLY A 155 0.58 -29.45 -14.29
C GLY A 155 2.08 -29.32 -14.11
N SER A 156 2.72 -30.45 -13.79
CA SER A 156 4.17 -30.51 -13.45
C SER A 156 5.13 -30.27 -14.62
N ARG A 157 4.63 -30.28 -15.85
CA ARG A 157 5.45 -30.04 -17.04
C ARG A 157 5.89 -28.58 -17.17
N VAL A 158 5.05 -27.65 -16.71
CA VAL A 158 5.32 -26.22 -16.82
C VAL A 158 6.00 -25.70 -15.56
N THR A 159 7.08 -24.96 -15.74
CA THR A 159 7.78 -24.28 -14.65
C THR A 159 7.17 -22.89 -14.45
N LEU A 160 6.46 -22.70 -13.31
CA LEU A 160 6.01 -21.38 -12.87
C LEU A 160 7.14 -20.65 -12.14
N LEU A 161 7.46 -19.46 -12.64
CA LEU A 161 8.50 -18.59 -12.11
C LEU A 161 7.86 -17.46 -11.30
N ASN A 162 8.33 -17.23 -10.09
CA ASN A 162 7.89 -16.08 -9.31
C ASN A 162 8.65 -14.82 -9.76
N ALA A 163 7.95 -13.92 -10.42
CA ALA A 163 8.49 -12.67 -10.94
C ALA A 163 8.42 -11.51 -9.92
N GLU A 164 7.90 -11.72 -8.71
CA GLU A 164 7.72 -10.63 -7.74
C GLU A 164 9.03 -9.93 -7.42
N GLN A 165 10.04 -10.64 -6.95
CA GLN A 165 11.32 -10.04 -6.56
C GLN A 165 12.02 -9.31 -7.71
N PRO A 166 12.19 -9.89 -8.90
CA PRO A 166 12.77 -9.18 -10.04
C PRO A 166 11.99 -7.92 -10.42
N LEU A 167 10.66 -7.96 -10.40
CA LEU A 167 9.81 -6.82 -10.79
C LEU A 167 9.60 -5.80 -9.67
N ALA A 168 9.83 -6.15 -8.42
CA ALA A 168 9.73 -5.24 -7.28
C ALA A 168 10.61 -4.00 -7.45
N ALA A 169 11.76 -4.12 -8.10
CA ALA A 169 12.65 -3.00 -8.41
C ALA A 169 11.95 -1.87 -9.18
N LEU A 170 10.92 -2.18 -9.99
CA LEU A 170 10.12 -1.18 -10.71
C LEU A 170 9.17 -0.42 -9.78
N ARG A 171 8.64 -1.07 -8.74
CA ARG A 171 7.69 -0.47 -7.80
C ARG A 171 8.38 0.32 -6.68
N VAL A 172 9.59 -0.09 -6.30
CA VAL A 172 10.33 0.53 -5.19
C VAL A 172 10.69 1.98 -5.49
N ILE A 173 11.09 2.31 -6.73
CA ILE A 173 11.44 3.67 -7.15
C ILE A 173 10.21 4.34 -7.76
N LYS A 174 9.65 5.31 -7.06
CA LYS A 174 8.48 6.07 -7.50
C LYS A 174 8.88 7.19 -8.46
N ASP A 175 8.17 7.30 -9.57
CA ASP A 175 8.29 8.47 -10.45
C ASP A 175 7.51 9.69 -9.90
N ALA A 176 7.59 10.82 -10.59
CA ALA A 176 6.97 12.07 -10.12
C ALA A 176 5.43 11.97 -10.01
N ASP A 177 4.79 11.25 -10.93
CA ASP A 177 3.34 11.07 -10.91
C ASP A 177 2.91 10.16 -9.74
N GLU A 178 3.68 9.10 -9.45
CA GLU A 178 3.46 8.23 -8.30
C GLU A 178 3.63 8.99 -6.98
N VAL A 179 4.68 9.80 -6.86
CA VAL A 179 4.91 10.68 -5.68
C VAL A 179 3.77 11.68 -5.51
N ALA A 180 3.22 12.21 -6.60
CA ALA A 180 2.06 13.12 -6.52
C ALA A 180 0.82 12.42 -5.95
N TRP A 181 0.58 11.15 -6.30
CA TRP A 181 -0.50 10.36 -5.74
C TRP A 181 -0.27 10.04 -4.25
N HIS A 182 0.95 9.69 -3.84
CA HIS A 182 1.28 9.52 -2.41
C HIS A 182 0.99 10.81 -1.62
N ARG A 183 1.46 11.96 -2.12
CA ARG A 183 1.18 13.26 -1.47
C ARG A 183 -0.32 13.54 -1.35
N LYS A 184 -1.11 13.15 -2.34
CA LYS A 184 -2.58 13.27 -2.29
C LYS A 184 -3.19 12.33 -1.25
N ALA A 185 -2.75 11.07 -1.16
CA ALA A 185 -3.20 10.13 -0.14
C ALA A 185 -2.90 10.65 1.27
N ILE A 186 -1.70 11.16 1.49
CA ILE A 186 -1.27 11.78 2.76
C ILE A 186 -2.10 13.02 3.08
N ALA A 187 -2.40 13.88 2.09
CA ALA A 187 -3.25 15.06 2.31
C ALA A 187 -4.68 14.69 2.74
N ILE A 188 -5.25 13.62 2.16
CA ILE A 188 -6.55 13.06 2.57
C ILE A 188 -6.48 12.53 4.00
N THR A 189 -5.42 11.77 4.33
CA THR A 189 -5.18 11.25 5.68
C THR A 189 -5.06 12.37 6.70
N ALA A 190 -4.26 13.40 6.40
CA ALA A 190 -4.11 14.58 7.26
C ALA A 190 -5.43 15.33 7.49
N ALA A 191 -6.24 15.49 6.43
CA ALA A 191 -7.56 16.13 6.53
C ALA A 191 -8.52 15.32 7.43
N GLY A 192 -8.52 13.99 7.30
CA GLY A 192 -9.32 13.11 8.15
C GLY A 192 -8.91 13.18 9.62
N LEU A 193 -7.62 13.05 9.92
CA LEU A 193 -7.10 13.20 11.27
C LEU A 193 -7.42 14.58 11.85
N LYS A 194 -7.22 15.65 11.06
CA LYS A 194 -7.55 17.02 11.48
C LYS A 194 -9.03 17.20 11.85
N THR A 195 -9.90 16.47 11.19
CA THR A 195 -11.34 16.52 11.46
C THR A 195 -11.74 15.66 12.66
N VAL A 196 -11.14 14.48 12.82
CA VAL A 196 -11.56 13.47 13.80
C VAL A 196 -10.90 13.70 15.17
N LEU A 197 -9.61 14.02 15.23
CA LEU A 197 -8.89 14.16 16.49
C LEU A 197 -9.53 15.11 17.50
N PRO A 198 -10.02 16.30 17.12
CA PRO A 198 -10.69 17.20 18.06
C PRO A 198 -12.03 16.70 18.59
N GLN A 199 -12.62 15.67 17.96
CA GLN A 199 -13.89 15.07 18.38
C GLN A 199 -13.69 13.97 19.42
N ILE A 200 -12.49 13.37 19.52
CA ILE A 200 -12.19 12.21 20.37
C ILE A 200 -12.67 12.37 21.81
N PRO A 201 -12.53 13.53 22.51
CA PRO A 201 -13.04 13.69 23.86
C PRO A 201 -14.57 13.51 24.02
N ARG A 202 -15.32 13.50 22.90
CA ARG A 202 -16.78 13.33 22.85
C ARG A 202 -17.21 11.96 22.34
N LEU A 203 -16.28 11.18 21.77
CA LEU A 203 -16.54 9.84 21.26
C LEU A 203 -16.51 8.81 22.39
N LYS A 204 -17.22 7.70 22.20
CA LYS A 204 -17.44 6.68 23.25
C LYS A 204 -16.52 5.48 23.12
N ASN A 205 -16.15 5.12 21.89
CA ASN A 205 -15.43 3.88 21.62
C ASN A 205 -14.51 3.99 20.40
N GLU A 206 -13.63 3.01 20.26
CA GLU A 206 -12.67 2.89 19.16
C GLU A 206 -13.36 2.81 17.78
N ALA A 207 -14.52 2.12 17.70
CA ALA A 207 -15.26 1.96 16.45
C ALA A 207 -15.78 3.30 15.91
N GLU A 208 -16.20 4.23 16.76
CA GLU A 208 -16.62 5.56 16.34
C GLU A 208 -15.46 6.33 15.68
N VAL A 209 -14.26 6.25 16.26
CA VAL A 209 -13.06 6.87 15.69
C VAL A 209 -12.72 6.24 14.32
N ALA A 210 -12.64 4.91 14.26
CA ALA A 210 -12.35 4.18 13.02
C ALA A 210 -13.39 4.47 11.92
N SER A 211 -14.67 4.54 12.28
CA SER A 211 -15.77 4.81 11.34
C SER A 211 -15.70 6.24 10.78
N LEU A 212 -15.42 7.24 11.62
CA LEU A 212 -15.27 8.61 11.17
C LEU A 212 -14.08 8.79 10.22
N LEU A 213 -12.93 8.17 10.53
CA LEU A 213 -11.77 8.17 9.64
C LEU A 213 -12.09 7.48 8.32
N THR A 214 -12.71 6.29 8.36
CA THR A 214 -13.14 5.54 7.18
C THR A 214 -14.07 6.37 6.29
N MET A 215 -15.08 6.99 6.88
CA MET A 215 -16.03 7.85 6.16
C MET A 215 -15.28 9.01 5.48
N HIS A 216 -14.39 9.67 6.21
CA HIS A 216 -13.65 10.82 5.68
C HIS A 216 -12.74 10.43 4.52
N TYR A 217 -11.97 9.35 4.68
CA TYR A 217 -11.05 8.87 3.64
C TYR A 217 -11.80 8.43 2.40
N ARG A 218 -12.84 7.60 2.53
CA ARG A 218 -13.61 7.11 1.38
C ARG A 218 -14.36 8.22 0.64
N SER A 219 -14.90 9.20 1.35
CA SER A 219 -15.60 10.32 0.71
C SER A 219 -14.65 11.25 -0.04
N ALA A 220 -13.40 11.38 0.38
CA ALA A 220 -12.40 12.23 -0.25
C ALA A 220 -11.63 11.55 -1.39
N SER A 221 -11.33 10.24 -1.24
CA SER A 221 -10.55 9.48 -2.22
C SER A 221 -11.41 8.83 -3.31
N TYR A 222 -12.69 8.58 -3.04
CA TYR A 222 -13.57 7.70 -3.82
C TYR A 222 -13.00 6.29 -4.00
N GLY A 223 -12.05 5.90 -3.13
CA GLY A 223 -11.32 4.65 -3.18
C GLY A 223 -11.37 3.86 -1.87
N PRO A 224 -10.71 2.71 -1.84
CA PRO A 224 -10.53 1.94 -0.61
C PRO A 224 -9.63 2.68 0.38
N LEU A 225 -9.52 2.14 1.58
CA LEU A 225 -8.50 2.53 2.55
C LEU A 225 -7.15 1.88 2.17
N ALA A 226 -6.04 2.42 2.68
CA ALA A 226 -4.75 1.75 2.57
C ALA A 226 -4.77 0.42 3.35
N PHE A 227 -5.39 0.45 4.52
CA PHE A 227 -5.70 -0.69 5.39
C PHE A 227 -6.85 -0.31 6.35
N PRO A 228 -7.51 -1.29 7.02
CA PRO A 228 -8.48 -1.00 8.07
C PRO A 228 -7.82 -0.19 9.20
N PRO A 229 -8.40 0.96 9.64
CA PRO A 229 -7.82 1.75 10.71
C PRO A 229 -7.63 0.92 11.97
N ILE A 230 -6.46 1.05 12.60
CA ILE A 230 -6.14 0.49 13.91
C ILE A 230 -6.37 1.59 14.94
N VAL A 231 -7.31 1.38 15.86
CA VAL A 231 -7.62 2.34 16.92
C VAL A 231 -7.54 1.63 18.25
N GLY A 232 -6.42 1.80 18.96
CA GLY A 232 -6.15 1.11 20.22
C GLY A 232 -6.20 2.06 21.42
N SER A 233 -7.26 1.97 22.23
CA SER A 233 -7.41 2.71 23.49
C SER A 233 -6.68 2.00 24.62
N ALA A 234 -5.88 2.72 25.39
CA ALA A 234 -5.15 2.17 26.54
C ALA A 234 -4.36 0.89 26.18
N ALA A 235 -4.62 -0.24 26.85
CA ALA A 235 -3.91 -1.52 26.66
C ALA A 235 -4.00 -2.04 25.21
N ASN A 236 -5.06 -1.74 24.47
CA ASN A 236 -5.19 -2.14 23.07
C ASN A 236 -4.12 -1.50 22.18
N GLY A 237 -3.68 -0.28 22.52
CA GLY A 237 -2.56 0.39 21.84
C GLY A 237 -1.21 -0.32 22.00
N ALA A 238 -1.10 -1.29 22.93
CA ALA A 238 0.08 -2.15 23.06
C ALA A 238 0.09 -3.34 22.10
N THR A 239 -0.96 -3.53 21.28
CA THR A 239 -1.05 -4.55 20.25
C THR A 239 -0.75 -3.92 18.88
N LEU A 240 0.32 -4.37 18.23
CA LEU A 240 0.82 -3.79 16.96
C LEU A 240 -0.27 -3.67 15.88
N HIS A 241 -0.91 -4.77 15.52
CA HIS A 241 -1.98 -4.83 14.52
C HIS A 241 -3.30 -5.18 15.20
N TYR A 242 -3.76 -4.30 16.12
CA TYR A 242 -5.02 -4.49 16.84
C TYR A 242 -6.22 -4.45 15.88
N PRO A 243 -6.96 -5.56 15.68
CA PRO A 243 -7.92 -5.66 14.57
C PRO A 243 -9.36 -5.31 14.92
N PHE A 244 -9.70 -5.19 16.22
CA PHE A 244 -11.11 -5.24 16.64
C PHE A 244 -11.77 -3.87 16.69
N ASN A 245 -11.10 -2.84 17.21
CA ASN A 245 -11.67 -1.50 17.43
C ASN A 245 -13.01 -1.53 18.19
N ASP A 246 -13.15 -2.39 19.22
CA ASP A 246 -14.43 -2.71 19.85
C ASP A 246 -14.55 -2.28 21.31
N ARG A 247 -13.57 -1.54 21.82
CA ARG A 247 -13.54 -1.14 23.24
C ARG A 247 -13.93 0.33 23.45
N PRO A 248 -14.45 0.65 24.66
CA PRO A 248 -14.66 2.04 25.04
C PRO A 248 -13.35 2.84 25.06
N LEU A 249 -13.45 4.13 24.77
CA LEU A 249 -12.35 5.05 24.99
C LEU A 249 -12.14 5.20 26.51
N ALA A 250 -10.90 5.05 26.96
CA ALA A 250 -10.53 5.14 28.37
C ALA A 250 -10.04 6.55 28.71
N ALA A 251 -10.86 7.34 29.39
CA ALA A 251 -10.53 8.71 29.78
C ALA A 251 -9.16 8.78 30.48
N GLY A 252 -8.33 9.76 30.12
CA GLY A 252 -7.00 9.96 30.68
C GLY A 252 -5.93 8.97 30.21
N LYS A 253 -6.27 8.03 29.30
CA LYS A 253 -5.31 7.08 28.73
C LYS A 253 -4.91 7.46 27.30
N PRO A 254 -3.76 6.97 26.79
CA PRO A 254 -3.38 7.14 25.40
C PRO A 254 -4.34 6.44 24.43
N LEU A 255 -4.47 7.01 23.24
CA LEU A 255 -5.14 6.40 22.09
C LEU A 255 -4.13 6.33 20.92
N LEU A 256 -3.78 5.14 20.51
CA LEU A 256 -3.01 4.89 19.31
C LEU A 256 -3.97 4.82 18.12
N ILE A 257 -3.72 5.61 17.10
CA ILE A 257 -4.48 5.62 15.83
C ILE A 257 -3.48 5.42 14.70
N ASP A 258 -3.64 4.34 13.98
CA ASP A 258 -2.88 4.02 12.79
C ASP A 258 -3.85 3.91 11.61
N SER A 259 -3.64 4.72 10.58
CA SER A 259 -4.58 4.82 9.48
C SER A 259 -3.98 5.47 8.25
N GLY A 260 -4.47 5.06 7.09
CA GLY A 260 -4.07 5.64 5.82
C GLY A 260 -5.20 5.65 4.79
N ALA A 261 -5.30 6.74 4.05
CA ALA A 261 -6.13 6.84 2.85
C ALA A 261 -5.35 6.33 1.63
N THR A 262 -6.06 6.11 0.54
CA THR A 262 -5.45 5.92 -0.79
C THR A 262 -5.80 7.06 -1.73
N ALA A 263 -4.96 7.28 -2.73
CA ALA A 263 -5.29 8.13 -3.87
C ALA A 263 -4.63 7.55 -5.13
N GLY A 264 -5.41 7.35 -6.20
CA GLY A 264 -4.91 6.70 -7.42
C GLY A 264 -4.33 5.30 -7.17
N GLY A 265 -4.77 4.59 -6.12
CA GLY A 265 -4.25 3.30 -5.68
C GLY A 265 -3.05 3.38 -4.72
N TYR A 266 -2.36 4.52 -4.61
CA TYR A 266 -1.19 4.69 -3.72
C TYR A 266 -1.62 4.94 -2.29
N CYS A 267 -0.93 4.29 -1.35
CA CYS A 267 -1.23 4.29 0.08
C CYS A 267 -0.52 5.43 0.82
N ALA A 268 -1.14 5.93 1.88
CA ALA A 268 -0.48 6.63 2.99
C ALA A 268 -0.45 5.70 4.20
N ASP A 269 0.51 5.91 5.10
CA ASP A 269 0.65 5.15 6.34
C ASP A 269 1.06 6.07 7.48
N VAL A 270 0.16 6.28 8.45
CA VAL A 270 0.38 7.27 9.50
C VAL A 270 -0.15 6.78 10.85
N THR A 271 0.76 6.66 11.79
CA THR A 271 0.38 6.44 13.19
C THR A 271 0.58 7.70 14.02
N ARG A 272 -0.41 8.02 14.86
CA ARG A 272 -0.30 8.98 15.96
C ARG A 272 -0.85 8.39 17.25
N THR A 273 -0.10 8.53 18.32
CA THR A 273 -0.60 8.25 19.67
C THR A 273 -0.91 9.58 20.37
N ILE A 274 -2.12 9.73 20.86
CA ILE A 274 -2.62 10.99 21.40
C ILE A 274 -3.22 10.80 22.81
N PRO A 275 -3.24 11.84 23.64
CA PRO A 275 -4.00 11.83 24.89
C PRO A 275 -5.50 11.99 24.59
N GLN A 276 -6.35 11.07 25.06
CA GLN A 276 -7.78 11.05 24.72
C GLN A 276 -8.54 12.31 25.19
N HIS A 277 -8.06 12.98 26.24
CA HIS A 277 -8.63 14.22 26.76
C HIS A 277 -7.90 15.50 26.30
N GLY A 278 -6.98 15.35 25.33
CA GLY A 278 -6.33 16.49 24.67
C GLY A 278 -5.12 17.09 25.39
N ARG A 279 -4.59 16.45 26.45
CA ARG A 279 -3.42 16.91 27.20
C ARG A 279 -2.51 15.77 27.60
N PHE A 280 -1.19 16.00 27.56
CA PHE A 280 -0.17 15.06 28.03
C PHE A 280 0.09 15.27 29.54
N ASP A 281 -0.93 15.09 30.37
CA ASP A 281 -0.85 15.29 31.82
C ASP A 281 -0.23 14.09 32.56
N ASP A 282 -0.34 12.87 31.99
CA ASP A 282 0.32 11.69 32.55
C ASP A 282 1.83 11.77 32.25
N LYS A 283 2.62 11.87 33.34
CA LYS A 283 4.07 12.01 33.24
C LYS A 283 4.74 10.82 32.56
N ARG A 284 4.28 9.59 32.89
CA ARG A 284 4.86 8.35 32.31
C ARG A 284 4.57 8.25 30.83
N PHE A 285 3.32 8.51 30.42
CA PHE A 285 2.95 8.56 29.01
C PHE A 285 3.79 9.58 28.25
N ARG A 286 3.94 10.79 28.79
CA ARG A 286 4.71 11.86 28.16
C ARG A 286 6.19 11.50 28.01
N GLU A 287 6.82 10.91 29.04
CA GLU A 287 8.23 10.47 29.00
C GLU A 287 8.46 9.45 27.89
N VAL A 288 7.60 8.43 27.80
CA VAL A 288 7.68 7.39 26.76
C VAL A 288 7.39 7.97 25.38
N TYR A 289 6.40 8.87 25.27
CA TYR A 289 6.07 9.56 24.01
C TYR A 289 7.26 10.36 23.46
N GLU A 290 7.90 11.17 24.31
CA GLU A 290 9.06 11.98 23.92
C GLU A 290 10.25 11.10 23.51
N LEU A 291 10.39 9.89 24.09
CA LEU A 291 11.41 8.92 23.69
C LEU A 291 11.14 8.37 22.28
N VAL A 292 9.89 7.99 21.99
CA VAL A 292 9.48 7.55 20.64
C VAL A 292 9.62 8.69 19.63
N LEU A 293 9.27 9.92 20.01
CA LEU A 293 9.43 11.09 19.15
C LEU A 293 10.91 11.35 18.80
N ARG A 294 11.83 11.18 19.77
CA ARG A 294 13.28 11.26 19.50
C ARG A 294 13.75 10.17 18.53
N ALA A 295 13.25 8.94 18.68
CA ALA A 295 13.56 7.84 17.77
C ALA A 295 13.05 8.12 16.34
N ASN A 296 11.82 8.64 16.21
CA ASN A 296 11.25 9.06 14.92
C ASN A 296 12.12 10.18 14.28
N ALA A 297 12.53 11.17 15.05
CA ALA A 297 13.41 12.25 14.56
C ALA A 297 14.77 11.72 14.08
N LEU A 298 15.36 10.72 14.77
CA LEU A 298 16.59 10.07 14.33
C LEU A 298 16.39 9.26 13.05
N GLY A 299 15.30 8.52 12.93
CA GLY A 299 14.94 7.80 11.69
C GLY A 299 14.93 8.77 10.50
N ARG A 300 14.19 9.87 10.61
CA ARG A 300 14.14 10.93 9.58
C ARG A 300 15.54 11.53 9.31
N LYS A 301 16.29 11.85 10.34
CA LYS A 301 17.63 12.47 10.21
C LYS A 301 18.59 11.59 9.41
N HIS A 302 18.51 10.28 9.57
CA HIS A 302 19.44 9.33 8.98
C HIS A 302 18.92 8.66 7.69
N ALA A 303 17.65 8.80 7.38
CA ALA A 303 17.08 8.31 6.12
C ALA A 303 17.68 9.08 4.93
N ARG A 304 18.52 8.40 4.13
CA ARG A 304 19.23 8.98 2.98
C ARG A 304 19.67 7.90 2.00
N PRO A 305 20.05 8.26 0.77
CA PRO A 305 20.64 7.30 -0.15
C PRO A 305 21.88 6.62 0.45
N GLY A 306 22.01 5.33 0.17
CA GLY A 306 23.17 4.53 0.58
C GLY A 306 23.04 3.84 1.93
N ILE A 307 22.09 4.26 2.80
CA ILE A 307 21.83 3.56 4.07
C ILE A 307 20.91 2.33 3.82
N THR A 308 21.16 1.25 4.54
CA THR A 308 20.29 0.07 4.56
C THR A 308 19.21 0.20 5.65
N PHE A 309 18.14 -0.61 5.56
CA PHE A 309 17.13 -0.67 6.63
C PHE A 309 17.74 -1.11 7.97
N ASP A 310 18.73 -2.02 7.98
CA ASP A 310 19.38 -2.48 9.21
C ASP A 310 20.20 -1.39 9.88
N GLU A 311 20.94 -0.59 9.10
CA GLU A 311 21.69 0.56 9.62
C GLU A 311 20.73 1.64 10.15
N LEU A 312 19.67 1.93 9.41
CA LEU A 312 18.65 2.89 9.82
C LEU A 312 17.94 2.45 11.12
N ASN A 313 17.61 1.16 11.23
CA ASN A 313 17.07 0.55 12.45
C ASN A 313 18.03 0.80 13.65
N LYS A 314 19.31 0.47 13.51
CA LYS A 314 20.28 0.64 14.61
C LYS A 314 20.34 2.08 15.10
N LEU A 315 20.33 3.06 14.21
CA LEU A 315 20.43 4.48 14.55
C LEU A 315 19.14 5.02 15.20
N ALA A 316 17.99 4.70 14.63
CA ALA A 316 16.71 5.22 15.12
C ALA A 316 16.28 4.59 16.46
N TRP A 317 16.48 3.28 16.64
CA TRP A 317 16.11 2.58 17.86
C TRP A 317 17.10 2.78 19.02
N ALA A 318 18.29 3.35 18.79
CA ALA A 318 19.32 3.52 19.81
C ALA A 318 18.81 4.16 21.12
N PRO A 319 18.07 5.29 21.13
CA PRO A 319 17.60 5.88 22.38
C PRO A 319 16.59 5.00 23.12
N ILE A 320 15.75 4.23 22.41
CA ILE A 320 14.75 3.33 22.98
C ILE A 320 15.45 2.16 23.67
N ILE A 321 16.44 1.56 23.00
CA ILE A 321 17.25 0.46 23.56
C ILE A 321 18.08 0.92 24.75
N ALA A 322 18.70 2.12 24.66
CA ALA A 322 19.48 2.70 25.76
C ALA A 322 18.62 2.99 27.01
N ALA A 323 17.34 3.26 26.84
CA ALA A 323 16.39 3.43 27.92
C ALA A 323 15.83 2.09 28.48
N GLY A 324 16.31 0.94 28.01
CA GLY A 324 15.96 -0.38 28.51
C GLY A 324 14.71 -1.00 27.87
N PHE A 325 14.16 -0.40 26.80
CA PHE A 325 12.98 -0.96 26.12
C PHE A 325 13.36 -1.93 25.00
N THR A 326 12.49 -2.89 24.74
CA THR A 326 12.66 -3.89 23.69
C THR A 326 12.13 -3.38 22.35
N ARG A 327 12.88 -3.65 21.27
CA ARG A 327 12.39 -3.48 19.91
C ARG A 327 11.53 -4.67 19.48
N HIS A 328 10.29 -4.43 19.11
CA HIS A 328 9.34 -5.48 18.71
C HIS A 328 9.20 -5.62 17.17
N HIS A 329 9.50 -4.57 16.40
CA HIS A 329 9.38 -4.57 14.93
C HIS A 329 10.49 -3.77 14.24
N GLY A 330 10.51 -3.76 12.92
CA GLY A 330 11.39 -2.92 12.11
C GLY A 330 10.95 -1.46 12.14
N LEU A 331 11.88 -0.55 11.88
CA LEU A 331 11.57 0.89 11.80
C LEU A 331 10.76 1.24 10.56
N SER A 332 10.92 0.46 9.47
CA SER A 332 10.44 0.89 8.17
C SER A 332 10.08 -0.29 7.28
N HIS A 333 9.15 -0.04 6.36
CA HIS A 333 8.87 -0.84 5.16
C HIS A 333 8.70 0.09 3.95
N PHE A 334 8.69 -0.48 2.74
CA PHE A 334 8.36 0.30 1.54
C PHE A 334 6.85 0.55 1.49
N ILE A 335 6.46 1.72 0.97
CA ILE A 335 5.05 2.11 0.76
C ILE A 335 4.84 2.37 -0.74
N GLY A 336 3.71 1.93 -1.27
CA GLY A 336 3.37 2.09 -2.69
C GLY A 336 1.90 1.87 -2.99
N LEU A 337 1.62 1.08 -4.00
CA LEU A 337 0.27 0.55 -4.26
C LEU A 337 -0.16 -0.41 -3.15
N ASP A 338 0.77 -1.10 -2.51
CA ASP A 338 0.54 -1.77 -1.24
C ASP A 338 1.09 -0.92 -0.10
N VAL A 339 0.44 -0.96 1.08
CA VAL A 339 0.97 -0.32 2.29
C VAL A 339 2.32 -0.94 2.66
N HIS A 340 2.44 -2.27 2.58
CA HIS A 340 3.71 -2.99 2.62
C HIS A 340 4.15 -3.32 1.19
N ASP A 341 4.70 -2.34 0.47
CA ASP A 341 5.08 -2.50 -0.94
C ASP A 341 6.25 -3.49 -1.11
N PRO A 342 6.29 -4.28 -2.21
CA PRO A 342 7.39 -5.21 -2.44
C PRO A 342 8.72 -4.47 -2.63
N GLY A 343 9.80 -5.09 -2.18
CA GLY A 343 11.15 -4.57 -2.35
C GLY A 343 12.20 -5.39 -1.61
N GLU A 344 13.44 -5.31 -2.07
CA GLU A 344 14.59 -5.98 -1.43
C GLU A 344 15.13 -5.11 -0.30
N ARG A 345 14.86 -5.53 0.95
CA ARG A 345 15.17 -4.76 2.17
C ARG A 345 16.66 -4.77 2.55
N SER A 346 17.44 -5.69 2.02
CA SER A 346 18.90 -5.76 2.24
C SER A 346 19.68 -4.72 1.42
N LEU A 347 19.07 -4.20 0.35
CA LEU A 347 19.71 -3.20 -0.51
C LEU A 347 19.65 -1.80 0.10
N PRO A 348 20.68 -0.96 -0.20
CA PRO A 348 20.69 0.43 0.23
C PRO A 348 19.53 1.24 -0.34
N LEU A 349 19.03 2.19 0.46
CA LEU A 349 17.99 3.13 0.03
C LEU A 349 18.50 3.99 -1.15
N ARG A 350 17.58 4.32 -2.05
CA ARG A 350 17.83 5.09 -3.27
C ARG A 350 16.81 6.21 -3.43
N PRO A 351 17.17 7.32 -4.10
CA PRO A 351 16.21 8.38 -4.42
C PRO A 351 14.96 7.83 -5.15
N GLY A 352 13.79 8.33 -4.76
CA GLY A 352 12.49 7.88 -5.27
C GLY A 352 11.84 6.76 -4.45
N MET A 353 12.52 6.17 -3.48
CA MET A 353 11.92 5.23 -2.53
C MET A 353 11.03 5.99 -1.54
N ILE A 354 9.86 5.43 -1.23
CA ILE A 354 9.00 5.91 -0.12
C ILE A 354 8.96 4.80 0.92
N ILE A 355 9.25 5.16 2.17
CA ILE A 355 9.33 4.26 3.31
C ILE A 355 8.57 4.80 4.51
N SER A 356 8.06 3.93 5.38
CA SER A 356 7.60 4.31 6.71
C SER A 356 8.77 4.68 7.62
N ASN A 357 8.49 5.41 8.71
CA ASN A 357 9.39 5.69 9.81
C ASN A 357 8.59 5.62 11.11
N GLU A 358 8.49 4.44 11.70
CA GLU A 358 7.47 4.05 12.67
C GLU A 358 8.01 3.46 13.99
N PRO A 359 8.92 4.14 14.71
CA PRO A 359 9.34 3.60 16.00
C PRO A 359 8.19 3.55 16.99
N GLY A 360 8.18 2.52 17.88
CA GLY A 360 7.16 2.36 18.90
C GLY A 360 7.67 1.67 20.16
N ILE A 361 7.01 1.93 21.28
CA ILE A 361 7.20 1.27 22.56
C ILE A 361 5.85 0.73 23.01
N TYR A 362 5.80 -0.56 23.37
CA TYR A 362 4.59 -1.27 23.72
C TYR A 362 4.73 -1.83 25.15
N LEU A 363 3.86 -1.40 26.04
CA LEU A 363 3.91 -1.65 27.49
C LEU A 363 2.59 -2.30 27.97
N PRO A 364 2.33 -3.56 27.63
CA PRO A 364 1.07 -4.22 27.99
C PRO A 364 0.85 -4.24 29.50
N ASP A 365 1.89 -4.41 30.32
CA ASP A 365 1.81 -4.39 31.77
C ASP A 365 1.49 -3.00 32.35
N GLU A 366 1.84 -1.91 31.64
CA GLU A 366 1.48 -0.54 31.99
C GLU A 366 0.16 -0.12 31.31
N GLY A 367 -0.38 -0.96 30.42
CA GLY A 367 -1.66 -0.76 29.76
C GLY A 367 -1.68 0.30 28.66
N PHE A 368 -0.58 0.48 27.91
CA PHE A 368 -0.54 1.33 26.74
C PHE A 368 0.59 1.02 25.77
N GLY A 369 0.47 1.49 24.54
CA GLY A 369 1.55 1.52 23.54
C GLY A 369 1.62 2.87 22.86
N ILE A 370 2.79 3.19 22.34
CA ILE A 370 3.05 4.43 21.59
C ILE A 370 3.75 4.08 20.29
N ARG A 371 3.21 4.54 19.17
CA ARG A 371 3.86 4.58 17.86
C ARG A 371 3.69 5.97 17.26
N ILE A 372 4.74 6.48 16.63
CA ILE A 372 4.72 7.71 15.84
C ILE A 372 5.31 7.36 14.48
N GLU A 373 4.49 7.51 13.45
CA GLU A 373 4.83 7.06 12.09
C GLU A 373 4.63 8.15 11.06
N ASP A 374 5.57 8.23 10.16
CA ASP A 374 5.59 9.17 9.06
C ASP A 374 6.05 8.49 7.77
N ASP A 375 5.54 8.97 6.61
CA ASP A 375 6.02 8.58 5.28
C ASP A 375 7.20 9.45 4.87
N LEU A 376 8.31 8.82 4.51
CA LEU A 376 9.53 9.48 4.06
C LEU A 376 9.82 9.17 2.58
N LEU A 377 9.93 10.21 1.75
CA LEU A 377 10.46 10.11 0.39
C LEU A 377 11.98 10.29 0.42
N ILE A 378 12.72 9.29 -0.02
CA ILE A 378 14.18 9.40 -0.15
C ILE A 378 14.50 10.31 -1.35
N THR A 379 15.27 11.37 -1.09
CA THR A 379 15.74 12.35 -2.08
C THR A 379 17.20 12.10 -2.45
N ARG A 380 17.79 12.94 -3.29
CA ARG A 380 19.21 12.83 -3.65
C ARG A 380 20.17 13.12 -2.47
N HIS A 381 19.72 13.88 -1.47
CA HIS A 381 20.58 14.38 -0.39
C HIS A 381 20.13 13.99 1.02
N GLY A 382 19.00 13.28 1.15
CA GLY A 382 18.40 12.89 2.44
C GLY A 382 17.00 12.34 2.23
N CYS A 383 16.02 12.85 2.97
CA CYS A 383 14.61 12.53 2.77
C CYS A 383 13.73 13.76 2.96
N ASP A 384 12.57 13.74 2.30
CA ASP A 384 11.43 14.61 2.56
C ASP A 384 10.42 13.85 3.41
N GLU A 385 10.05 14.39 4.57
CA GLU A 385 8.92 13.91 5.36
C GLU A 385 7.63 14.38 4.68
N LEU A 386 6.84 13.45 4.17
CA LEU A 386 5.62 13.77 3.42
C LEU A 386 4.45 14.12 4.35
N THR A 387 4.52 13.73 5.63
CA THR A 387 3.47 13.83 6.64
C THR A 387 3.58 15.04 7.56
N THR A 388 4.41 16.03 7.21
CA THR A 388 4.66 17.23 8.01
C THR A 388 3.41 18.03 8.41
N ALA A 389 2.30 17.88 7.67
CA ALA A 389 1.02 18.53 7.99
C ALA A 389 0.27 17.87 9.17
N ILE A 390 0.75 16.73 9.67
CA ILE A 390 0.14 15.96 10.75
C ILE A 390 1.01 16.10 12.00
N PRO A 391 0.56 16.82 13.03
CA PRO A 391 1.37 17.12 14.21
C PRO A 391 1.78 15.85 14.96
N LYS A 392 2.98 15.92 15.54
CA LYS A 392 3.55 14.91 16.42
C LYS A 392 4.31 15.51 17.61
N ASP A 393 4.66 16.80 17.57
CA ASP A 393 5.15 17.48 18.77
C ASP A 393 4.05 17.59 19.81
N VAL A 394 4.39 17.43 21.10
CA VAL A 394 3.46 17.44 22.22
C VAL A 394 2.54 18.66 22.18
N ARG A 395 3.10 19.87 22.00
CA ARG A 395 2.33 21.11 21.99
C ARG A 395 1.42 21.24 20.77
N GLU A 396 1.89 20.77 19.62
CA GLU A 396 1.12 20.79 18.38
C GLU A 396 -0.06 19.82 18.44
N VAL A 397 0.15 18.61 19.00
CA VAL A 397 -0.92 17.61 19.22
C VAL A 397 -1.96 18.19 20.18
N GLU A 398 -1.54 18.75 21.32
CA GLU A 398 -2.46 19.40 22.26
C GLU A 398 -3.25 20.54 21.60
N ALA A 399 -2.59 21.37 20.79
CA ALA A 399 -3.26 22.44 20.05
C ALA A 399 -4.28 21.92 19.03
N TRP A 400 -4.00 20.79 18.37
CA TRP A 400 -4.96 20.17 17.46
C TRP A 400 -6.17 19.60 18.17
N MET A 401 -5.95 18.85 19.26
CA MET A 401 -7.01 18.25 20.07
C MET A 401 -7.97 19.31 20.63
N ASN A 402 -7.46 20.47 20.98
CA ASN A 402 -8.25 21.53 21.64
C ASN A 402 -8.86 22.55 20.68
N ARG A 403 -8.81 22.36 19.36
CA ARG A 403 -9.38 23.31 18.37
C ARG A 403 -10.89 23.49 18.44
N LEU A 404 -11.64 22.47 18.85
CA LEU A 404 -13.11 22.55 18.99
C LEU A 404 -13.54 23.01 20.39
N LEU A 405 -12.61 23.24 21.30
CA LEU A 405 -12.90 23.76 22.64
C LEU A 405 -12.78 25.29 22.71
N ARG A 406 -12.45 25.93 21.61
CA ARG A 406 -12.43 27.36 21.38
C ARG A 406 -13.55 27.75 20.42
#